data_5168855c8b8975f653f6a54b1b6ffcc5
#
_entry.id   5168855c8b8975f653f6a54b1b6ffcc5
#
_cell.length_a   1.000
_cell.length_b   1.000
_cell.length_c   1.000
_cell.angle_alpha   90.00
_cell.angle_beta   90.00
_cell.angle_gamma   90.00
#
_symmetry.space_group_name_H-M   'P 1'
#
loop_
_entity.id
_entity.type
_entity.pdbx_description
1 polymer ?
#
loop_
_entity_poly.entity_id
_entity_poly.type
_entity_poly.pdbx_seq_one_letter_code
_entity_poly.pdbx_strand_id
1 'polypeptide(L)'
;TDTRGTLLWENGAGERPLLILTCEQVSREYLAYLDERKISWIACGKERIDLPRACGILTGEFGVGRMAVVGGGHVNAGLLAARLLDEVSVLVGAGIDGRGGQPAVFDGLPEDRPVTRLRLSGVKQYGSGAVWLRYRVER
;
A
#
# COMPACT_ATOMS: atom_id res chain seq x y z
N THR A 1 6.50 1.73 -1.50
CA THR A 1 6.84 0.96 -2.72
C THR A 1 7.38 1.90 -3.79
N ASP A 2 8.44 1.52 -4.44
CA ASP A 2 9.05 2.26 -5.55
C ASP A 2 9.50 1.28 -6.64
N THR A 3 8.59 0.94 -7.53
CA THR A 3 8.84 -0.04 -8.60
C THR A 3 9.92 0.40 -9.59
N ARG A 4 10.08 1.72 -9.79
CA ARG A 4 11.02 2.27 -10.78
C ARG A 4 12.38 2.61 -10.18
N GLY A 5 12.52 2.67 -8.87
CA GLY A 5 13.75 3.12 -8.22
C GLY A 5 14.07 4.58 -8.51
N THR A 6 13.08 5.45 -8.42
CA THR A 6 13.22 6.88 -8.77
C THR A 6 12.99 7.84 -7.61
N LEU A 7 12.48 7.34 -6.49
CA LEU A 7 12.21 8.17 -5.33
C LEU A 7 13.50 8.41 -4.53
N LEU A 8 13.82 9.66 -4.31
CA LEU A 8 14.96 10.05 -3.48
C LEU A 8 14.49 10.25 -2.03
N TRP A 9 15.20 9.64 -1.11
CA TRP A 9 14.90 9.64 0.32
C TRP A 9 16.00 10.39 1.07
N GLU A 10 15.66 11.41 1.81
CA GLU A 10 16.67 12.24 2.49
C GLU A 10 17.32 11.54 3.69
N ASN A 11 16.57 10.69 4.42
CA ASN A 11 17.07 9.99 5.61
C ASN A 11 16.51 8.59 5.74
N GLY A 12 17.40 7.59 5.87
CA GLY A 12 17.06 6.21 6.19
C GLY A 12 17.11 5.86 7.68
N ALA A 13 17.81 6.66 8.47
CA ALA A 13 18.13 6.37 9.88
C ALA A 13 17.37 7.26 10.88
N GLY A 14 16.13 7.64 10.57
CA GLY A 14 15.26 8.33 11.54
C GLY A 14 14.75 7.40 12.64
N GLU A 15 13.97 7.92 13.58
CA GLU A 15 13.32 7.14 14.66
C GLU A 15 12.44 5.99 14.14
N ARG A 16 12.09 5.99 12.85
CA ARG A 16 11.31 4.94 12.19
C ARG A 16 12.10 4.36 11.04
N PRO A 17 12.50 3.08 11.11
CA PRO A 17 13.22 2.43 10.01
C PRO A 17 12.38 2.44 8.73
N LEU A 18 13.02 2.77 7.62
CA LEU A 18 12.42 2.78 6.29
C LEU A 18 12.82 1.50 5.55
N LEU A 19 11.85 0.84 4.93
CA LEU A 19 12.05 -0.31 4.05
C LEU A 19 11.41 0.00 2.69
N ILE A 20 12.19 -0.11 1.62
CA ILE A 20 11.73 0.09 0.25
C ILE A 20 11.38 -1.26 -0.39
N LEU A 21 10.16 -1.38 -0.90
CA LEU A 21 9.79 -2.48 -1.79
C LEU A 21 9.98 -2.02 -3.23
N THR A 22 10.77 -2.75 -4.00
CA THR A 22 11.08 -2.46 -5.40
C THR A 22 11.04 -3.73 -6.26
N CYS A 23 11.24 -3.63 -7.58
CA CYS A 23 11.37 -4.79 -8.47
C CYS A 23 12.83 -5.08 -8.81
N GLU A 24 13.07 -6.22 -9.46
CA GLU A 24 14.41 -6.71 -9.79
C GLU A 24 15.09 -5.92 -10.93
N GLN A 25 14.33 -5.09 -11.68
CA GLN A 25 14.86 -4.23 -12.75
C GLN A 25 15.39 -2.88 -12.28
N VAL A 26 15.28 -2.59 -10.99
CA VAL A 26 15.82 -1.34 -10.45
C VAL A 26 17.33 -1.27 -10.66
N SER A 27 17.85 -0.06 -10.94
CA SER A 27 19.27 0.10 -11.25
C SER A 27 20.17 -0.20 -10.03
N ARG A 28 21.39 -0.65 -10.32
CA ARG A 28 22.40 -0.88 -9.25
C ARG A 28 22.78 0.42 -8.55
N GLU A 29 22.77 1.52 -9.26
CA GLU A 29 23.03 2.87 -8.73
C GLU A 29 21.98 3.26 -7.68
N TYR A 30 20.71 2.92 -7.94
CA TYR A 30 19.65 3.18 -6.97
C TYR A 30 19.78 2.31 -5.72
N LEU A 31 20.13 1.04 -5.87
CA LEU A 31 20.38 0.17 -4.71
C LEU A 31 21.58 0.66 -3.89
N ALA A 32 22.68 1.06 -4.55
CA ALA A 32 23.83 1.66 -3.88
C ALA A 32 23.43 2.96 -3.13
N TYR A 33 22.60 3.80 -3.75
CA TYR A 33 22.04 5.00 -3.11
C TYR A 33 21.26 4.68 -1.82
N LEU A 34 20.44 3.60 -1.81
CA LEU A 34 19.72 3.16 -0.62
C LEU A 34 20.69 2.64 0.45
N ASP A 35 21.69 1.83 0.06
CA ASP A 35 22.69 1.25 0.97
C ASP A 35 23.53 2.35 1.65
N GLU A 36 23.99 3.35 0.92
CA GLU A 36 24.71 4.51 1.47
C GLU A 36 23.91 5.23 2.56
N ARG A 37 22.59 5.26 2.43
CA ARG A 37 21.65 5.89 3.37
C ARG A 37 21.15 4.95 4.45
N LYS A 38 21.65 3.71 4.47
CA LYS A 38 21.21 2.66 5.40
C LYS A 38 19.69 2.43 5.34
N ILE A 39 19.12 2.54 4.14
CA ILE A 39 17.72 2.24 3.87
C ILE A 39 17.63 0.78 3.46
N SER A 40 16.88 -0.02 4.21
CA SER A 40 16.61 -1.41 3.85
C SER A 40 15.74 -1.50 2.61
N TRP A 41 15.96 -2.51 1.77
CA TRP A 41 15.15 -2.73 0.59
C TRP A 41 14.88 -4.22 0.31
N ILE A 42 13.77 -4.49 -0.36
CA ILE A 42 13.40 -5.81 -0.87
C ILE A 42 13.12 -5.64 -2.35
N ALA A 43 13.92 -6.28 -3.21
CA ALA A 43 13.64 -6.40 -4.64
C ALA A 43 12.93 -7.74 -4.91
N CYS A 44 11.69 -7.68 -5.36
CA CYS A 44 10.91 -8.88 -5.67
C CYS A 44 9.96 -8.65 -6.85
N GLY A 45 9.94 -9.62 -7.76
CA GLY A 45 9.26 -9.53 -9.05
C GLY A 45 10.10 -8.82 -10.11
N LYS A 46 9.99 -9.28 -11.36
CA LYS A 46 10.83 -8.80 -12.45
C LYS A 46 10.56 -7.34 -12.80
N GLU A 47 9.40 -7.05 -13.38
CA GLU A 47 9.01 -5.73 -13.89
C GLU A 47 8.08 -4.96 -12.93
N ARG A 48 7.38 -5.71 -12.08
CA ARG A 48 6.47 -5.20 -11.05
C ARG A 48 6.75 -5.90 -9.75
N ILE A 49 6.44 -5.23 -8.66
CA ILE A 49 6.58 -5.83 -7.33
C ILE A 49 5.61 -7.01 -7.21
N ASP A 50 6.16 -8.18 -6.91
CA ASP A 50 5.40 -9.37 -6.52
C ASP A 50 4.91 -9.18 -5.08
N LEU A 51 3.68 -8.67 -4.93
CA LEU A 51 3.10 -8.35 -3.63
C LEU A 51 2.95 -9.58 -2.71
N PRO A 52 2.49 -10.75 -3.19
CA PRO A 52 2.49 -11.97 -2.38
C PRO A 52 3.87 -12.33 -1.83
N ARG A 53 4.90 -12.34 -2.69
CA ARG A 53 6.28 -12.61 -2.28
C ARG A 53 6.81 -11.57 -1.31
N ALA A 54 6.56 -10.28 -1.57
CA ALA A 54 6.94 -9.20 -0.67
C ALA A 54 6.31 -9.35 0.72
N CYS A 55 5.01 -9.65 0.80
CA CYS A 55 4.32 -9.91 2.06
C CYS A 55 4.89 -11.14 2.77
N GLY A 56 5.22 -12.21 2.03
CA GLY A 56 5.87 -13.40 2.58
C GLY A 56 7.23 -13.08 3.23
N ILE A 57 8.06 -12.27 2.58
CA ILE A 57 9.35 -11.82 3.12
C ILE A 57 9.13 -10.94 4.36
N LEU A 58 8.20 -9.98 4.31
CA LEU A 58 7.88 -9.13 5.47
C LEU A 58 7.44 -9.95 6.68
N THR A 59 6.66 -11.00 6.46
CA THR A 59 6.20 -11.88 7.55
C THR A 59 7.32 -12.77 8.04
N GLY A 60 8.04 -13.45 7.14
CA GLY A 60 9.05 -14.47 7.50
C GLY A 60 10.34 -13.89 8.04
N GLU A 61 10.87 -12.85 7.39
CA GLU A 61 12.20 -12.32 7.72
C GLU A 61 12.13 -11.11 8.67
N PHE A 62 11.04 -10.32 8.59
CA PHE A 62 10.87 -9.11 9.41
C PHE A 62 9.84 -9.28 10.53
N GLY A 63 9.18 -10.42 10.66
CA GLY A 63 8.21 -10.70 11.72
C GLY A 63 6.96 -9.81 11.68
N VAL A 64 6.60 -9.27 10.51
CA VAL A 64 5.44 -8.38 10.36
C VAL A 64 4.15 -9.19 10.48
N GLY A 65 3.47 -9.11 11.64
CA GLY A 65 2.18 -9.77 11.87
C GLY A 65 0.97 -8.96 11.40
N ARG A 66 1.09 -7.65 11.23
CA ARG A 66 0.03 -6.78 10.73
C ARG A 66 0.62 -5.64 9.92
N MET A 67 0.02 -5.36 8.76
CA MET A 67 0.42 -4.26 7.88
C MET A 67 -0.76 -3.32 7.65
N ALA A 68 -0.55 -2.02 7.84
CA ALA A 68 -1.49 -1.00 7.43
C ALA A 68 -1.06 -0.46 6.06
N VAL A 69 -1.97 -0.54 5.09
CA VAL A 69 -1.78 0.00 3.73
C VAL A 69 -2.47 1.35 3.65
N VAL A 70 -1.71 2.42 3.52
CA VAL A 70 -2.24 3.80 3.57
C VAL A 70 -2.38 4.46 2.20
N GLY A 71 -2.37 3.67 1.15
CA GLY A 71 -2.63 4.15 -0.22
C GLY A 71 -1.37 4.20 -1.10
N GLY A 72 -1.31 4.78 -2.33
CA GLY A 72 -2.47 5.24 -3.11
C GLY A 72 -3.33 4.16 -3.74
N GLY A 73 -4.30 4.60 -4.53
CA GLY A 73 -5.32 3.74 -5.11
C GLY A 73 -4.81 2.52 -5.85
N HIS A 74 -3.75 2.65 -6.64
CA HIS A 74 -3.12 1.55 -7.37
C HIS A 74 -2.46 0.51 -6.46
N VAL A 75 -1.84 0.94 -5.34
CA VAL A 75 -1.25 0.01 -4.35
C VAL A 75 -2.35 -0.76 -3.65
N ASN A 76 -3.41 -0.06 -3.23
CA ASN A 76 -4.59 -0.68 -2.62
C ASN A 76 -5.23 -1.70 -3.57
N ALA A 77 -5.42 -1.32 -4.84
CA ALA A 77 -5.98 -2.17 -5.89
C ALA A 77 -5.11 -3.41 -6.16
N GLY A 78 -3.79 -3.25 -6.21
CA GLY A 78 -2.84 -4.36 -6.38
C GLY A 78 -2.94 -5.39 -5.25
N LEU A 79 -3.00 -4.93 -3.99
CA LEU A 79 -3.16 -5.81 -2.83
C LEU A 79 -4.54 -6.48 -2.80
N LEU A 80 -5.60 -5.76 -3.21
CA LEU A 80 -6.94 -6.33 -3.36
C LEU A 80 -6.96 -7.41 -4.44
N ALA A 81 -6.35 -7.16 -5.60
CA ALA A 81 -6.23 -8.13 -6.69
C ALA A 81 -5.47 -9.39 -6.27
N ALA A 82 -4.42 -9.22 -5.48
CA ALA A 82 -3.62 -10.32 -4.93
C ALA A 82 -4.29 -11.04 -3.74
N ARG A 83 -5.49 -10.64 -3.32
CA ARG A 83 -6.22 -11.19 -2.16
C ARG A 83 -5.46 -11.06 -0.83
N LEU A 84 -4.69 -9.99 -0.68
CA LEU A 84 -3.86 -9.73 0.50
C LEU A 84 -4.50 -8.75 1.50
N LEU A 85 -5.71 -8.27 1.21
CA LEU A 85 -6.46 -7.41 2.13
C LEU A 85 -7.45 -8.22 2.97
N ASP A 86 -7.40 -8.04 4.28
CA ASP A 86 -8.34 -8.64 5.22
C ASP A 86 -9.40 -7.62 5.67
N GLU A 87 -9.03 -6.35 5.77
CA GLU A 87 -9.89 -5.28 6.27
C GLU A 87 -9.72 -4.01 5.44
N VAL A 88 -10.80 -3.29 5.21
CA VAL A 88 -10.82 -1.95 4.62
C VAL A 88 -11.33 -0.97 5.67
N SER A 89 -10.55 0.08 5.92
CA SER A 89 -10.85 1.11 6.90
C SER A 89 -10.88 2.47 6.20
N VAL A 90 -12.03 3.12 6.15
CA VAL A 90 -12.24 4.37 5.42
C VAL A 90 -12.79 5.44 6.35
N LEU A 91 -12.14 6.59 6.38
CA LEU A 91 -12.67 7.79 7.01
C LEU A 91 -13.27 8.70 5.93
N VAL A 92 -14.58 8.90 6.00
CA VAL A 92 -15.31 9.82 5.13
C VAL A 92 -15.38 11.18 5.83
N GLY A 93 -14.70 12.18 5.27
CA GLY A 93 -14.76 13.56 5.75
C GLY A 93 -16.10 14.22 5.38
N ALA A 94 -16.57 15.12 6.23
CA ALA A 94 -17.79 15.90 5.99
C ALA A 94 -17.51 17.11 5.07
N GLY A 95 -17.09 16.85 3.83
CA GLY A 95 -16.76 17.90 2.86
C GLY A 95 -16.89 17.39 1.43
N ILE A 96 -17.16 18.30 0.50
CA ILE A 96 -17.21 18.03 -0.93
C ILE A 96 -16.06 18.80 -1.59
N ASP A 97 -15.14 18.07 -2.23
CA ASP A 97 -14.06 18.69 -3.01
C ASP A 97 -14.58 19.18 -4.38
N GLY A 98 -15.31 18.34 -5.11
CA GLY A 98 -15.88 18.64 -6.42
C GLY A 98 -14.86 18.79 -7.56
N ARG A 99 -13.56 18.64 -7.32
CA ARG A 99 -12.51 18.69 -8.35
C ARG A 99 -12.44 17.37 -9.12
N GLY A 100 -12.32 17.46 -10.45
CA GLY A 100 -12.09 16.29 -11.30
C GLY A 100 -10.66 15.72 -11.15
N GLY A 101 -10.47 14.45 -11.57
CA GLY A 101 -9.16 13.82 -11.62
C GLY A 101 -8.59 13.38 -10.28
N GLN A 102 -9.37 13.38 -9.21
CA GLN A 102 -8.94 12.87 -7.92
C GLN A 102 -8.85 11.34 -7.93
N PRO A 103 -7.80 10.74 -7.32
CA PRO A 103 -7.64 9.29 -7.28
C PRO A 103 -8.72 8.63 -6.42
N ALA A 104 -9.20 7.47 -6.85
CA ALA A 104 -10.06 6.63 -6.03
C ALA A 104 -9.29 5.92 -4.91
N VAL A 105 -10.01 5.42 -3.90
CA VAL A 105 -9.41 4.59 -2.82
C VAL A 105 -8.80 3.30 -3.38
N PHE A 106 -9.44 2.73 -4.40
CA PHE A 106 -8.94 1.60 -5.21
C PHE A 106 -9.04 2.02 -6.68
N ASP A 107 -7.94 1.94 -7.40
CA ASP A 107 -7.84 2.45 -8.77
C ASP A 107 -7.00 1.53 -9.67
N GLY A 108 -7.31 1.50 -10.98
CA GLY A 108 -6.56 0.74 -11.97
C GLY A 108 -6.83 -0.77 -11.99
N LEU A 109 -7.95 -1.24 -11.43
CA LEU A 109 -8.42 -2.62 -11.63
C LEU A 109 -9.10 -2.77 -12.99
N PRO A 110 -9.05 -3.97 -13.62
CA PRO A 110 -9.78 -4.26 -14.85
C PRO A 110 -11.30 -4.04 -14.69
N GLU A 111 -11.95 -3.52 -15.73
CA GLU A 111 -13.39 -3.21 -15.71
C GLU A 111 -14.27 -4.47 -15.60
N ASP A 112 -13.81 -5.59 -16.16
CA ASP A 112 -14.50 -6.88 -16.16
C ASP A 112 -14.33 -7.67 -14.85
N ARG A 113 -13.56 -7.14 -13.91
CA ARG A 113 -13.33 -7.78 -12.62
C ARG A 113 -14.60 -7.78 -11.77
N PRO A 114 -15.00 -8.93 -11.19
CA PRO A 114 -16.16 -8.97 -10.29
C PRO A 114 -15.94 -8.09 -9.05
N VAL A 115 -17.01 -7.49 -8.56
CA VAL A 115 -17.00 -6.69 -7.33
C VAL A 115 -16.58 -7.54 -6.14
N THR A 116 -15.62 -7.06 -5.38
CA THR A 116 -15.23 -7.68 -4.10
C THR A 116 -16.26 -7.30 -3.03
N ARG A 117 -16.88 -8.29 -2.43
CA ARG A 117 -17.85 -8.07 -1.35
C ARG A 117 -17.15 -7.69 -0.05
N LEU A 118 -17.78 -6.77 0.66
CA LEU A 118 -17.32 -6.28 1.95
C LEU A 118 -18.43 -6.44 2.98
N ARG A 119 -18.08 -6.95 4.17
CA ARG A 119 -18.98 -7.05 5.31
C ARG A 119 -18.66 -5.96 6.33
N LEU A 120 -19.62 -5.08 6.58
CA LEU A 120 -19.48 -4.01 7.58
C LEU A 120 -19.15 -4.61 8.95
N SER A 121 -18.09 -4.15 9.58
CA SER A 121 -17.63 -4.61 10.91
C SER A 121 -17.62 -3.49 11.95
N GLY A 122 -17.74 -2.24 11.56
CA GLY A 122 -17.81 -1.12 12.50
C GLY A 122 -18.13 0.20 11.81
N VAL A 123 -18.84 1.05 12.54
CA VAL A 123 -19.14 2.45 12.15
C VAL A 123 -18.88 3.33 13.38
N LYS A 124 -18.24 4.47 13.16
CA LYS A 124 -18.10 5.50 14.18
C LYS A 124 -18.33 6.87 13.58
N GLN A 125 -19.22 7.62 14.15
CA GLN A 125 -19.44 9.02 13.84
C GLN A 125 -18.62 9.91 14.79
N TYR A 126 -18.05 10.97 14.24
CA TYR A 126 -17.32 11.98 15.00
C TYR A 126 -18.12 13.30 15.09
N GLY A 127 -17.87 14.07 16.12
CA GLY A 127 -18.52 15.40 16.31
C GLY A 127 -18.25 16.40 15.17
N SER A 128 -17.19 16.20 14.40
CA SER A 128 -16.88 16.97 13.18
C SER A 128 -17.77 16.62 11.98
N GLY A 129 -18.68 15.66 12.09
CA GLY A 129 -19.47 15.12 10.98
C GLY A 129 -18.77 14.03 10.18
N ALA A 130 -17.50 13.75 10.42
CA ALA A 130 -16.80 12.65 9.77
C ALA A 130 -17.33 11.29 10.22
N VAL A 131 -17.32 10.29 9.32
CA VAL A 131 -17.74 8.91 9.59
C VAL A 131 -16.62 7.95 9.28
N TRP A 132 -16.26 7.13 10.24
CA TRP A 132 -15.29 6.05 10.06
C TRP A 132 -16.01 4.72 9.86
N LEU A 133 -15.70 4.06 8.73
CA LEU A 133 -16.28 2.78 8.31
C LEU A 133 -15.18 1.72 8.30
N ARG A 134 -15.47 0.56 8.88
CA ARG A 134 -14.61 -0.63 8.79
C ARG A 134 -15.37 -1.79 8.18
N TYR A 135 -14.70 -2.48 7.27
CA TYR A 135 -15.23 -3.63 6.56
C TYR A 135 -14.23 -4.78 6.60
N ARG A 136 -14.73 -5.99 6.70
CA ARG A 136 -13.97 -7.20 6.38
C ARG A 136 -14.13 -7.53 4.90
N VAL A 137 -13.04 -7.92 4.26
CA VAL A 137 -13.05 -8.38 2.88
C VAL A 137 -13.56 -9.82 2.85
N GLU A 138 -14.59 -10.11 2.05
CA GLU A 138 -15.09 -11.46 1.85
C GLU A 138 -14.27 -12.15 0.76
N ARG A 139 -13.84 -13.39 1.04
CA ARG A 139 -13.01 -14.20 0.13
C ARG A 139 -13.85 -15.26 -0.59
#